data_bcc1cb572755e399d866a7113039d7c9
#
_entry.id   bcc1cb572755e399d866a7113039d7c9
#
_cell.length_a   1.000
_cell.length_b   1.000
_cell.length_c   1.000
_cell.angle_alpha   90.00
_cell.angle_beta   90.00
_cell.angle_gamma   90.00
#
_symmetry.space_group_name_H-M   'P 1'
#
loop_
_entity.id
_entity.type
_entity.pdbx_description
1 polymer ?
#
loop_
_entity_poly.entity_id
_entity_poly.type
_entity_poly.pdbx_seq_one_letter_code
_entity_poly.pdbx_strand_id
1 'polypeptide(L)'
;MPCTGAKESRGQIFLVTDGGLHHHLAASGNFGQVIRKNYPVMVGNKVNSAEREAVSVVGPLCTPLDLLADRMEMSKAEAGDLIVVLQSGAYGLTASPTAFLSHPPPAEVLV
;
A
#
# COMPACT_ATOMS: atom_id res chain seq x y z
N MET A 1 7.05 -1.92 -0.30
CA MET A 1 6.45 -2.22 -1.62
C MET A 1 6.94 -1.20 -2.64
N PRO A 2 7.68 -1.61 -3.66
CA PRO A 2 8.06 -0.70 -4.74
C PRO A 2 6.84 -0.13 -5.47
N CYS A 3 6.87 1.16 -5.76
CA CYS A 3 5.88 1.82 -6.57
C CYS A 3 6.18 1.53 -8.06
N THR A 4 5.22 0.98 -8.77
CA THR A 4 5.40 0.65 -10.19
C THR A 4 4.98 1.79 -11.11
N GLY A 5 4.19 2.72 -10.62
CA GLY A 5 3.76 3.86 -11.40
C GLY A 5 2.80 4.76 -10.65
N ALA A 6 2.57 5.94 -11.19
CA ALA A 6 1.59 6.90 -10.70
C ALA A 6 0.61 7.23 -11.82
N LYS A 7 -0.68 7.33 -11.47
CA LYS A 7 -1.74 7.66 -12.43
C LYS A 7 -2.67 8.69 -11.84
N GLU A 8 -2.95 9.73 -12.61
CA GLU A 8 -3.99 10.70 -12.27
C GLU A 8 -5.31 10.32 -12.96
N SER A 9 -6.39 10.25 -12.20
CA SER A 9 -7.72 9.95 -12.71
C SER A 9 -8.77 10.76 -11.95
N ARG A 10 -9.56 11.53 -12.67
CA ARG A 10 -10.65 12.37 -12.11
C ARG A 10 -10.20 13.26 -10.95
N GLY A 11 -9.02 13.87 -11.07
CA GLY A 11 -8.47 14.74 -10.04
C GLY A 11 -7.83 14.03 -8.86
N GLN A 12 -7.78 12.68 -8.86
CA GLN A 12 -7.10 11.88 -7.85
C GLN A 12 -5.81 11.27 -8.40
N ILE A 13 -4.80 11.18 -7.55
CA ILE A 13 -3.53 10.54 -7.88
C ILE A 13 -3.51 9.16 -7.23
N PHE A 14 -3.26 8.13 -8.04
CA PHE A 14 -3.12 6.76 -7.60
C PHE A 14 -1.68 6.30 -7.77
N LEU A 15 -1.09 5.79 -6.69
CA LEU A 15 0.20 5.11 -6.74
C LEU A 15 -0.06 3.61 -6.79
N VAL A 16 0.42 2.97 -7.84
CA VAL A 16 0.31 1.52 -8.00
C VAL A 16 1.58 0.87 -7.47
N THR A 17 1.43 -0.11 -6.58
CA THR A 17 2.55 -0.86 -6.00
C THR A 17 2.55 -2.29 -6.49
N ASP A 18 3.66 -3.01 -6.31
CA ASP A 18 3.78 -4.42 -6.67
C ASP A 18 3.24 -5.37 -5.59
N GLY A 19 2.94 -4.85 -4.40
CA GLY A 19 2.30 -5.58 -3.32
C GLY A 19 0.93 -5.01 -2.99
N GLY A 20 0.09 -5.76 -2.32
CA GLY A 20 -1.26 -5.35 -2.00
C GLY A 20 -1.84 -6.09 -0.81
N LEU A 21 -3.16 -6.23 -0.76
CA LEU A 21 -3.84 -6.90 0.36
C LEU A 21 -3.45 -8.38 0.52
N HIS A 22 -2.93 -9.01 -0.53
CA HIS A 22 -2.42 -10.37 -0.46
C HIS A 22 -1.09 -10.47 0.31
N HIS A 23 -0.40 -9.36 0.50
CA HIS A 23 0.81 -9.26 1.33
C HIS A 23 0.51 -8.73 2.73
N HIS A 24 -0.50 -7.87 2.86
CA HIS A 24 -0.86 -7.23 4.12
C HIS A 24 -2.35 -6.87 4.13
N LEU A 25 -3.19 -7.85 4.40
CA LEU A 25 -4.64 -7.66 4.37
C LEU A 25 -5.10 -6.55 5.31
N ALA A 26 -4.55 -6.49 6.52
CA ALA A 26 -4.95 -5.49 7.52
C ALA A 26 -4.69 -4.05 7.04
N ALA A 27 -3.64 -3.82 6.24
CA ALA A 27 -3.34 -2.50 5.71
C ALA A 27 -4.43 -1.96 4.78
N SER A 28 -5.17 -2.84 4.11
CA SER A 28 -6.30 -2.43 3.26
C SER A 28 -7.52 -1.94 4.05
N GLY A 29 -7.51 -2.11 5.38
CA GLY A 29 -8.62 -1.72 6.22
C GLY A 29 -9.80 -2.69 6.19
N ASN A 30 -9.63 -3.87 5.58
CA ASN A 30 -10.71 -4.86 5.42
C ASN A 30 -10.69 -5.99 6.44
N PHE A 31 -9.67 -6.07 7.29
CA PHE A 31 -9.48 -7.16 8.24
C PHE A 31 -10.33 -6.95 9.49
N GLY A 32 -11.53 -7.54 9.51
CA GLY A 32 -12.42 -7.51 10.66
C GLY A 32 -12.97 -6.15 11.06
N GLN A 33 -12.88 -5.15 10.20
CA GLN A 33 -13.29 -3.79 10.52
C GLN A 33 -14.66 -3.46 9.92
N VAL A 34 -15.51 -2.80 10.72
CA VAL A 34 -16.83 -2.32 10.26
C VAL A 34 -16.65 -1.12 9.33
N ILE A 35 -15.74 -0.21 9.67
CA ILE A 35 -15.37 0.94 8.84
C ILE A 35 -13.95 0.74 8.37
N ARG A 36 -13.71 0.88 7.06
CA ARG A 36 -12.37 0.78 6.49
C ARG A 36 -11.45 1.83 7.11
N LYS A 37 -10.32 1.38 7.63
CA LYS A 37 -9.27 2.25 8.17
C LYS A 37 -7.91 1.70 7.78
N ASN A 38 -7.22 2.43 6.91
CA ASN A 38 -5.89 2.06 6.48
C ASN A 38 -4.84 2.33 7.58
N TYR A 39 -3.78 1.56 7.57
CA TYR A 39 -2.62 1.80 8.42
C TYR A 39 -1.86 3.04 7.92
N PRO A 40 -1.04 3.69 8.78
CA PRO A 40 -0.17 4.77 8.32
C PRO A 40 0.78 4.27 7.23
N VAL A 41 0.93 5.08 6.19
CA VAL A 41 1.76 4.75 5.01
C VAL A 41 2.68 5.93 4.72
N MET A 42 3.91 5.65 4.31
CA MET A 42 4.87 6.68 3.94
C MET A 42 5.71 6.24 2.75
N VAL A 43 6.39 7.20 2.14
CA VAL A 43 7.39 6.93 1.11
C VAL A 43 8.74 6.76 1.80
N GLY A 44 9.23 5.51 1.89
CA GLY A 44 10.37 5.16 2.73
C GLY A 44 11.69 5.81 2.32
N ASN A 45 11.89 6.07 1.04
CA ASN A 45 13.10 6.72 0.52
C ASN A 45 12.96 8.25 0.36
N LYS A 46 11.83 8.83 0.79
CA LYS A 46 11.58 10.28 0.71
C LYS A 46 10.92 10.83 1.98
N VAL A 47 11.33 10.34 3.14
CA VAL A 47 10.71 10.67 4.43
C VAL A 47 10.71 12.18 4.71
N ASN A 48 11.79 12.87 4.35
CA ASN A 48 11.99 14.29 4.63
C ASN A 48 11.74 15.20 3.42
N SER A 49 11.05 14.71 2.39
CA SER A 49 10.75 15.53 1.22
C SER A 49 9.79 16.66 1.58
N ALA A 50 10.06 17.86 1.06
CA ALA A 50 9.18 19.02 1.22
C ALA A 50 7.95 18.95 0.31
N GLU A 51 8.03 18.22 -0.81
CA GLU A 51 6.93 18.06 -1.74
C GLU A 51 5.98 16.97 -1.21
N ARG A 52 4.73 17.33 -1.00
CA ARG A 52 3.70 16.43 -0.49
C ARG A 52 2.44 16.54 -1.35
N GLU A 53 1.72 15.43 -1.45
CA GLU A 53 0.43 15.38 -2.14
C GLU A 53 -0.49 14.34 -1.50
N ALA A 54 -1.79 14.50 -1.68
CA ALA A 54 -2.77 13.50 -1.27
C ALA A 54 -2.91 12.44 -2.35
N VAL A 55 -2.63 11.19 -2.02
CA VAL A 55 -2.65 10.08 -2.95
C VAL A 55 -3.38 8.88 -2.38
N SER A 56 -3.87 8.03 -3.26
CA SER A 56 -4.35 6.70 -2.91
C SER A 56 -3.33 5.67 -3.37
N VAL A 57 -2.97 4.74 -2.49
CA VAL A 57 -2.04 3.65 -2.80
C VAL A 57 -2.83 2.38 -3.04
N VAL A 58 -2.67 1.81 -4.22
CA VAL A 58 -3.38 0.61 -4.64
C VAL A 58 -2.40 -0.52 -4.99
N GLY A 59 -2.81 -1.75 -4.73
CA GLY A 59 -2.06 -2.93 -5.11
C GLY A 59 -2.39 -3.40 -6.53
N PRO A 60 -1.78 -4.51 -6.97
CA PRO A 60 -1.94 -5.02 -8.32
C PRO A 60 -3.17 -5.90 -8.53
N LEU A 61 -3.95 -6.19 -7.49
CA LEU A 61 -5.04 -7.16 -7.54
C LEU A 61 -6.26 -6.61 -8.27
N CYS A 62 -7.00 -7.49 -8.93
CA CYS A 62 -8.22 -7.16 -9.65
C CYS A 62 -9.42 -7.05 -8.70
N THR A 63 -9.31 -6.21 -7.68
CA THR A 63 -10.37 -5.96 -6.71
C THR A 63 -10.30 -4.54 -6.18
N PRO A 64 -11.44 -3.84 -6.04
CA PRO A 64 -11.47 -2.50 -5.45
C PRO A 64 -11.10 -2.50 -3.95
N LEU A 65 -11.02 -3.65 -3.32
CA LEU A 65 -10.61 -3.80 -1.93
C LEU A 65 -9.09 -3.64 -1.74
N ASP A 66 -8.33 -3.72 -2.82
CA ASP A 66 -6.86 -3.61 -2.79
C ASP A 66 -6.41 -2.14 -2.73
N LEU A 67 -6.81 -1.47 -1.67
CA LEU A 67 -6.55 -0.06 -1.41
C LEU A 67 -5.79 0.06 -0.08
N LEU A 68 -4.50 0.34 -0.16
CA LEU A 68 -3.61 0.40 1.00
C LEU A 68 -3.59 1.77 1.68
N ALA A 69 -3.91 2.82 0.95
CA ALA A 69 -4.10 4.16 1.49
C ALA A 69 -5.13 4.90 0.64
N ASP A 70 -6.04 5.62 1.28
CA ASP A 70 -7.11 6.36 0.62
C ASP A 70 -6.94 7.86 0.87
N ARG A 71 -6.56 8.60 -0.17
CA ARG A 71 -6.37 10.06 -0.12
C ARG A 71 -5.52 10.52 1.05
N MET A 72 -4.43 9.81 1.27
CA MET A 72 -3.51 10.08 2.38
C MET A 72 -2.42 11.03 1.91
N GLU A 73 -2.14 12.05 2.72
CA GLU A 73 -1.03 12.97 2.43
C GLU A 73 0.31 12.30 2.70
N MET A 74 1.19 12.31 1.72
CA MET A 74 2.53 11.78 1.84
C MET A 74 3.47 12.49 0.88
N SER A 75 4.77 12.23 0.99
CA SER A 75 5.76 12.76 0.06
C SER A 75 5.39 12.37 -1.37
N LYS A 76 5.62 13.29 -2.32
CA LYS A 76 5.36 13.00 -3.73
C LYS A 76 6.23 11.84 -4.20
N ALA A 77 5.60 10.79 -4.69
CA ALA A 77 6.25 9.56 -5.12
C ALA A 77 6.11 9.33 -6.62
N GLU A 78 7.04 8.59 -7.16
CA GLU A 78 7.07 8.19 -8.57
C GLU A 78 7.49 6.73 -8.68
N ALA A 79 7.48 6.18 -9.89
CA ALA A 79 7.89 4.80 -10.13
C ALA A 79 9.30 4.56 -9.60
N GLY A 80 9.49 3.46 -8.88
CA GLY A 80 10.74 3.10 -8.23
C GLY A 80 10.85 3.53 -6.77
N ASP A 81 10.00 4.43 -6.28
CA ASP A 81 9.96 4.80 -4.87
C ASP A 81 9.34 3.67 -4.03
N LEU A 82 9.68 3.65 -2.74
CA LEU A 82 9.26 2.60 -1.83
C LEU A 82 8.12 3.08 -0.94
N ILE A 83 7.01 2.35 -0.98
CA ILE A 83 5.88 2.58 -0.09
C ILE A 83 6.02 1.68 1.14
N VAL A 84 5.97 2.28 2.31
CA VAL A 84 6.14 1.60 3.59
C VAL A 84 4.84 1.69 4.40
N VAL A 85 4.32 0.54 4.81
CA VAL A 85 3.19 0.45 5.73
C VAL A 85 3.74 0.34 7.15
N LEU A 86 3.33 1.25 8.01
CA LEU A 86 3.78 1.30 9.40
C LEU A 86 2.84 0.50 10.30
N GLN A 87 3.33 0.12 11.48
CA GLN A 87 2.53 -0.52 12.52
C GLN A 87 1.94 -1.87 12.11
N SER A 88 2.66 -2.62 11.29
CA SER A 88 2.19 -3.89 10.72
C SER A 88 1.83 -4.96 11.77
N GLY A 89 2.63 -5.11 12.81
CA GLY A 89 2.40 -6.12 13.84
C GLY A 89 2.58 -7.56 13.33
N ALA A 90 2.10 -8.52 14.15
CA ALA A 90 2.30 -9.95 13.91
C ALA A 90 1.43 -10.53 12.80
N TYR A 91 0.33 -9.88 12.45
CA TYR A 91 -0.64 -10.39 11.50
C TYR A 91 -0.51 -9.80 10.09
N GLY A 92 0.60 -9.17 9.79
CA GLY A 92 0.85 -8.64 8.46
C GLY A 92 0.74 -9.71 7.39
N LEU A 93 1.74 -10.59 7.32
CA LEU A 93 1.75 -11.68 6.34
C LEU A 93 0.80 -12.81 6.73
N THR A 94 0.82 -13.25 7.98
CA THR A 94 0.14 -14.48 8.43
C THR A 94 -1.37 -14.46 8.24
N ALA A 95 -1.99 -13.28 8.27
CA ALA A 95 -3.43 -13.13 8.05
C ALA A 95 -3.79 -12.77 6.59
N SER A 96 -2.81 -12.75 5.70
CA SER A 96 -2.99 -12.28 4.32
C SER A 96 -3.23 -13.44 3.34
N PRO A 97 -4.09 -13.22 2.31
CA PRO A 97 -4.37 -14.23 1.29
C PRO A 97 -3.24 -14.30 0.25
N THR A 98 -2.09 -14.85 0.63
CA THR A 98 -0.86 -14.81 -0.17
C THR A 98 -0.95 -15.54 -1.50
N ALA A 99 -1.90 -16.48 -1.65
CA ALA A 99 -2.12 -17.21 -2.90
C ALA A 99 -3.19 -16.59 -3.79
N PHE A 100 -3.73 -15.42 -3.43
CA PHE A 100 -4.82 -14.79 -4.14
C PHE A 100 -4.37 -14.27 -5.51
N LEU A 101 -5.11 -14.65 -6.56
CA LEU A 101 -4.88 -14.25 -7.95
C LEU A 101 -3.46 -14.54 -8.48
N SER A 102 -2.80 -15.56 -7.94
CA SER A 102 -1.50 -16.07 -8.44
C SER A 102 -0.36 -15.05 -8.42
N HIS A 103 -0.45 -14.00 -7.63
CA HIS A 103 0.66 -13.09 -7.42
C HIS A 103 1.68 -13.69 -6.44
N PRO A 104 2.97 -13.41 -6.60
CA PRO A 104 4.00 -13.98 -5.72
C PRO A 104 3.86 -13.48 -4.29
N PRO A 105 4.17 -14.32 -3.28
CA PRO A 105 4.18 -13.89 -1.88
C PRO A 105 5.33 -12.91 -1.61
N PRO A 106 5.23 -12.10 -0.52
CA PRO A 106 6.31 -11.21 -0.14
C PRO A 106 7.46 -11.98 0.51
N ALA A 107 8.65 -11.39 0.49
CA ALA A 107 9.77 -11.88 1.28
C ALA A 107 9.67 -11.38 2.72
N GLU A 108 10.06 -12.21 3.67
CA GLU A 108 10.24 -11.81 5.06
C GLU A 108 11.73 -11.81 5.37
N VAL A 109 12.22 -10.69 5.90
CA VAL A 109 13.63 -10.54 6.24
C VAL A 109 13.76 -9.99 7.66
N LEU A 110 14.76 -10.48 8.38
CA LEU A 110 15.11 -9.98 9.70
C LEU A 110 16.20 -8.90 9.55
N VAL A 111 15.96 -7.76 10.15
CA VAL A 111 16.90 -6.64 10.16
C VAL A 111 17.44 -6.35 11.56
#